data_4965b4e33dabbd2e1c14ac5cba573e53
#
_entry.id   4965b4e33dabbd2e1c14ac5cba573e53
#
_cell.length_a   1.000
_cell.length_b   1.000
_cell.length_c   1.000
_cell.angle_alpha   90.00
_cell.angle_beta   90.00
_cell.angle_gamma   90.00
#
_symmetry.space_group_name_H-M   'P 1'
#
loop_
_entity.id
_entity.type
_entity.pdbx_description
1 polymer ?
#
loop_
_entity_poly.entity_id
_entity_poly.type
_entity_poly.pdbx_seq_one_letter_code
_entity_poly.pdbx_strand_id
1 'polypeptide(L)'
;MSQKPRRSFLKKGLGMTALPLMGFAPMSELPKGQDKNLKLSLNAYSFNSPLKDKSLSLDGLFNFCAENAIPAIDLTAYYIETYPEVPDDRLLYDIKKMAHYSGLDISGTGVRNDFTLENAAQRNKEIKHVKDWIIAASKMGAPVLRVFAGKTEAQGVKWKELADGVIEAMQECASFGAQHGVIVAMQNHNDFIKSADQVNYIMENVGEEWFGLVLDVGSYSLKDPYEEISENIHHAVNWQIKENINHFGEQKPVDLKRLIKIINRSDYNGYLPIETLGPGDPFEKVKKFLKAVKKAMG
;
A
#
# COMPACT_ATOMS: atom_id res chain seq x y z
N MET A 1 0.62 -65.87 -50.92
CA MET A 1 1.46 -65.21 -49.90
C MET A 1 0.99 -63.75 -49.79
N SER A 2 0.25 -63.47 -48.76
CA SER A 2 -0.47 -62.20 -48.57
C SER A 2 0.42 -61.17 -47.85
N GLN A 3 0.60 -60.03 -48.47
CA GLN A 3 1.22 -58.87 -47.82
C GLN A 3 0.10 -57.97 -47.32
N LYS A 4 0.10 -57.71 -46.00
CA LYS A 4 -0.82 -56.74 -45.28
C LYS A 4 -0.38 -55.30 -45.59
N PRO A 5 -1.31 -54.40 -45.89
CA PRO A 5 -0.97 -52.98 -46.05
C PRO A 5 -0.77 -52.24 -44.68
N ARG A 6 0.25 -51.39 -44.69
CA ARG A 6 0.60 -50.49 -43.57
C ARG A 6 -0.50 -49.43 -43.37
N ARG A 7 -0.97 -49.27 -42.13
CA ARG A 7 -1.88 -48.21 -41.71
C ARG A 7 -1.23 -46.84 -41.86
N SER A 8 -1.79 -45.99 -42.69
CA SER A 8 -1.49 -44.58 -42.78
C SER A 8 -2.10 -43.88 -41.54
N PHE A 9 -1.25 -43.25 -40.72
CA PHE A 9 -1.69 -42.35 -39.66
C PHE A 9 -2.14 -41.03 -40.28
N LEU A 10 -3.43 -40.76 -40.21
CA LEU A 10 -4.01 -39.46 -40.51
C LEU A 10 -3.41 -38.42 -39.59
N LYS A 11 -2.71 -37.43 -40.15
CA LYS A 11 -2.36 -36.18 -39.50
C LYS A 11 -3.66 -35.41 -39.27
N LYS A 12 -4.23 -35.50 -38.07
CA LYS A 12 -5.22 -34.53 -37.61
C LYS A 12 -4.46 -33.26 -37.22
N GLY A 13 -4.62 -32.22 -38.02
CA GLY A 13 -4.18 -30.88 -37.69
C GLY A 13 -4.83 -30.44 -36.38
N LEU A 14 -4.02 -30.16 -35.35
CA LEU A 14 -4.47 -29.40 -34.19
C LEU A 14 -4.78 -27.98 -34.71
N GLY A 15 -6.06 -27.69 -34.84
CA GLY A 15 -6.52 -26.32 -34.86
C GLY A 15 -6.20 -25.70 -33.50
N MET A 16 -5.26 -24.76 -33.47
CA MET A 16 -5.09 -23.85 -32.36
C MET A 16 -6.37 -22.99 -32.32
N THR A 17 -7.32 -23.39 -31.47
CA THR A 17 -8.35 -22.47 -31.02
C THR A 17 -7.64 -21.47 -30.12
N ALA A 18 -7.45 -20.26 -30.63
CA ALA A 18 -7.10 -19.12 -29.82
C ALA A 18 -8.19 -19.00 -28.73
N LEU A 19 -7.84 -19.27 -27.49
CA LEU A 19 -8.64 -18.86 -26.34
C LEU A 19 -8.80 -17.34 -26.46
N PRO A 20 -10.03 -16.81 -26.40
CA PRO A 20 -10.17 -15.38 -26.31
C PRO A 20 -9.45 -14.96 -25.03
N LEU A 21 -8.45 -14.07 -25.15
CA LEU A 21 -7.99 -13.25 -24.05
C LEU A 21 -9.27 -12.61 -23.49
N MET A 22 -9.74 -13.09 -22.34
CA MET A 22 -10.70 -12.34 -21.54
C MET A 22 -9.97 -11.05 -21.19
N GLY A 23 -10.22 -10.01 -21.96
CA GLY A 23 -9.86 -8.67 -21.59
C GLY A 23 -10.51 -8.43 -20.24
N PHE A 24 -9.69 -8.27 -19.19
CA PHE A 24 -10.17 -7.70 -17.95
C PHE A 24 -10.75 -6.34 -18.33
N ALA A 25 -12.06 -6.18 -18.17
CA ALA A 25 -12.67 -4.87 -18.26
C ALA A 25 -11.91 -3.97 -17.26
N PRO A 26 -11.53 -2.76 -17.68
CA PRO A 26 -10.91 -1.84 -16.74
C PRO A 26 -11.83 -1.72 -15.52
N MET A 27 -11.24 -1.72 -14.31
CA MET A 27 -11.94 -1.63 -13.02
C MET A 27 -12.75 -0.33 -12.83
N SER A 28 -13.09 0.35 -13.91
CA SER A 28 -13.64 1.71 -13.95
C SER A 28 -15.16 1.81 -13.84
N GLU A 29 -15.90 0.73 -13.62
CA GLU A 29 -17.35 0.84 -13.42
C GLU A 29 -17.86 -0.03 -12.26
N LEU A 30 -17.49 0.33 -11.03
CA LEU A 30 -18.32 -0.05 -9.91
C LEU A 30 -19.64 0.74 -10.01
N PRO A 31 -20.82 0.11 -9.79
CA PRO A 31 -22.10 0.79 -9.90
C PRO A 31 -22.14 2.00 -8.97
N LYS A 32 -22.31 3.19 -9.53
CA LYS A 32 -22.54 4.42 -8.76
C LYS A 32 -23.79 4.22 -7.90
N GLY A 33 -23.63 4.15 -6.56
CA GLY A 33 -24.72 4.04 -5.61
C GLY A 33 -24.75 2.80 -4.73
N GLN A 34 -23.70 1.96 -4.74
CA GLN A 34 -23.56 0.91 -3.72
C GLN A 34 -23.08 1.51 -2.38
N ASP A 35 -23.63 1.00 -1.28
CA ASP A 35 -23.14 1.30 0.06
C ASP A 35 -21.64 0.98 0.11
N LYS A 36 -20.84 1.95 0.55
CA LYS A 36 -19.39 1.79 0.62
C LYS A 36 -19.02 0.75 1.68
N ASN A 37 -18.18 -0.20 1.30
CA ASN A 37 -17.63 -1.19 2.20
C ASN A 37 -16.27 -0.72 2.74
N LEU A 38 -16.27 0.42 3.47
CA LEU A 38 -15.07 0.93 4.11
C LEU A 38 -14.77 0.13 5.38
N LYS A 39 -13.57 -0.39 5.48
CA LYS A 39 -13.10 -1.18 6.63
C LYS A 39 -11.98 -0.42 7.35
N LEU A 40 -12.09 -0.30 8.67
CA LEU A 40 -10.99 0.24 9.46
C LEU A 40 -9.82 -0.75 9.51
N SER A 41 -8.62 -0.22 9.54
CA SER A 41 -7.39 -0.95 9.77
C SER A 41 -6.53 -0.18 10.77
N LEU A 42 -5.57 -0.84 11.41
CA LEU A 42 -4.58 -0.20 12.25
C LEU A 42 -3.22 -0.21 11.56
N ASN A 43 -2.63 0.97 11.35
CA ASN A 43 -1.23 1.03 10.95
C ASN A 43 -0.35 0.74 12.18
N ALA A 44 0.48 -0.31 12.08
CA ALA A 44 1.33 -0.78 13.17
C ALA A 44 2.33 0.28 13.66
N TYR A 45 2.64 1.30 12.84
CA TYR A 45 3.51 2.41 13.25
C TYR A 45 2.95 3.23 14.41
N SER A 46 1.65 3.15 14.68
CA SER A 46 1.02 3.71 15.89
C SER A 46 1.66 3.19 17.18
N PHE A 47 2.25 1.99 17.13
CA PHE A 47 2.93 1.32 18.24
C PHE A 47 4.45 1.27 18.05
N ASN A 48 5.03 2.25 17.32
CA ASN A 48 6.44 2.25 16.96
C ASN A 48 7.40 2.05 18.16
N SER A 49 7.21 2.76 19.27
CA SER A 49 8.07 2.58 20.45
C SER A 49 7.94 1.18 21.07
N PRO A 50 6.75 0.73 21.50
CA PRO A 50 6.62 -0.57 22.15
C PRO A 50 6.95 -1.76 21.24
N LEU A 51 6.80 -1.65 19.92
CA LEU A 51 7.24 -2.69 19.00
C LEU A 51 8.76 -2.72 18.82
N LYS A 52 9.44 -1.56 18.85
CA LYS A 52 10.90 -1.47 18.75
C LYS A 52 11.62 -1.91 20.02
N ASP A 53 11.12 -1.50 21.18
CA ASP A 53 11.69 -1.89 22.47
C ASP A 53 11.24 -3.28 22.94
N LYS A 54 10.40 -3.95 22.12
CA LYS A 54 9.85 -5.30 22.36
C LYS A 54 8.97 -5.41 23.61
N SER A 55 8.47 -4.30 24.16
CA SER A 55 7.45 -4.32 25.22
C SER A 55 6.07 -4.75 24.67
N LEU A 56 5.86 -4.67 23.37
CA LEU A 56 4.72 -5.23 22.66
C LEU A 56 5.21 -6.18 21.55
N SER A 57 4.75 -7.43 21.57
CA SER A 57 4.99 -8.39 20.49
C SER A 57 4.00 -8.21 19.34
N LEU A 58 4.28 -8.81 18.18
CA LEU A 58 3.29 -8.85 17.08
C LEU A 58 2.00 -9.56 17.50
N ASP A 59 2.11 -10.67 18.24
CA ASP A 59 0.94 -11.36 18.80
C ASP A 59 0.12 -10.45 19.71
N GLY A 60 0.77 -9.70 20.59
CA GLY A 60 0.12 -8.68 21.43
C GLY A 60 -0.59 -7.59 20.61
N LEU A 61 0.01 -7.16 19.49
CA LEU A 61 -0.59 -6.17 18.59
C LEU A 61 -1.84 -6.74 17.88
N PHE A 62 -1.79 -7.99 17.41
CA PHE A 62 -2.93 -8.66 16.79
C PHE A 62 -4.08 -8.84 17.80
N ASN A 63 -3.75 -9.27 19.03
CA ASN A 63 -4.73 -9.37 20.11
C ASN A 63 -5.37 -8.01 20.43
N PHE A 64 -4.57 -6.94 20.48
CA PHE A 64 -5.11 -5.58 20.68
C PHE A 64 -6.11 -5.20 19.57
N CYS A 65 -5.82 -5.51 18.31
CA CYS A 65 -6.75 -5.26 17.21
C CYS A 65 -8.06 -6.04 17.41
N ALA A 66 -7.98 -7.33 17.72
CA ALA A 66 -9.14 -8.18 17.95
C ALA A 66 -10.00 -7.67 19.12
N GLU A 67 -9.40 -7.34 20.26
CA GLU A 67 -10.08 -6.84 21.47
C GLU A 67 -10.79 -5.49 21.24
N ASN A 68 -10.27 -4.65 20.32
CA ASN A 68 -10.86 -3.35 20.00
C ASN A 68 -11.74 -3.35 18.74
N ALA A 69 -12.08 -4.53 18.23
CA ALA A 69 -12.88 -4.72 17.02
C ALA A 69 -12.34 -3.88 15.83
N ILE A 70 -11.02 -3.97 15.61
CA ILE A 70 -10.33 -3.45 14.44
C ILE A 70 -10.16 -4.63 13.47
N PRO A 71 -10.82 -4.62 12.31
CA PRO A 71 -10.92 -5.82 11.47
C PRO A 71 -9.66 -6.11 10.65
N ALA A 72 -8.71 -5.18 10.58
CA ALA A 72 -7.51 -5.34 9.76
C ALA A 72 -6.29 -4.63 10.36
N ILE A 73 -5.11 -5.04 9.90
CA ILE A 73 -3.85 -4.44 10.25
C ILE A 73 -3.03 -4.10 9.00
N ASP A 74 -2.47 -2.89 8.94
CA ASP A 74 -1.38 -2.52 8.05
C ASP A 74 -0.07 -2.77 8.79
N LEU A 75 0.51 -3.96 8.55
CA LEU A 75 1.66 -4.44 9.29
C LEU A 75 2.95 -3.92 8.66
N THR A 76 3.45 -2.82 9.20
CA THR A 76 4.73 -2.27 8.76
C THR A 76 5.87 -3.29 8.96
N ALA A 77 6.61 -3.59 7.90
CA ALA A 77 7.69 -4.59 7.90
C ALA A 77 8.81 -4.34 8.93
N TYR A 78 8.96 -3.08 9.38
CA TYR A 78 9.99 -2.67 10.35
C TYR A 78 9.96 -3.43 11.68
N TYR A 79 8.83 -4.05 12.01
CA TYR A 79 8.60 -4.75 13.26
C TYR A 79 8.72 -6.27 13.13
N ILE A 80 8.99 -6.76 11.93
CA ILE A 80 9.39 -8.15 11.69
C ILE A 80 10.86 -8.28 12.06
N GLU A 81 11.19 -9.28 12.88
CA GLU A 81 12.47 -9.37 13.61
C GLU A 81 13.71 -9.30 12.71
N THR A 82 13.62 -9.80 11.48
CA THR A 82 14.75 -9.85 10.54
C THR A 82 14.93 -8.57 9.72
N TYR A 83 13.98 -7.63 9.79
CA TYR A 83 14.04 -6.42 8.96
C TYR A 83 15.37 -5.66 9.14
N PRO A 84 16.04 -5.20 8.05
CA PRO A 84 15.55 -5.04 6.67
C PRO A 84 15.58 -6.32 5.82
N GLU A 85 16.19 -7.40 6.28
CA GLU A 85 16.21 -8.67 5.56
C GLU A 85 14.83 -9.33 5.60
N VAL A 86 14.46 -9.99 4.49
CA VAL A 86 13.22 -10.77 4.43
C VAL A 86 13.38 -12.02 5.29
N PRO A 87 12.42 -12.34 6.17
CA PRO A 87 12.44 -13.55 6.96
C PRO A 87 12.25 -14.80 6.10
N ASP A 88 12.47 -15.95 6.69
CA ASP A 88 12.14 -17.23 6.07
C ASP A 88 10.61 -17.38 5.86
N ASP A 89 10.25 -18.30 4.99
CA ASP A 89 8.84 -18.55 4.64
C ASP A 89 7.99 -18.96 5.84
N ARG A 90 8.59 -19.64 6.82
CA ARG A 90 7.91 -20.10 8.01
C ARG A 90 7.38 -18.93 8.83
N LEU A 91 8.21 -17.92 9.07
CA LEU A 91 7.80 -16.73 9.82
C LEU A 91 6.72 -15.95 9.07
N LEU A 92 6.84 -15.82 7.74
CA LEU A 92 5.80 -15.16 6.92
C LEU A 92 4.45 -15.87 6.99
N TYR A 93 4.47 -17.21 6.93
CA TYR A 93 3.24 -17.99 7.05
C TYR A 93 2.70 -18.02 8.49
N ASP A 94 3.56 -17.95 9.50
CA ASP A 94 3.11 -17.84 10.90
C ASP A 94 2.44 -16.48 11.16
N ILE A 95 2.93 -15.38 10.57
CA ILE A 95 2.25 -14.06 10.60
C ILE A 95 0.87 -14.15 9.95
N LYS A 96 0.78 -14.74 8.75
CA LYS A 96 -0.49 -14.95 8.05
C LYS A 96 -1.47 -15.78 8.87
N LYS A 97 -1.00 -16.86 9.48
CA LYS A 97 -1.78 -17.74 10.36
C LYS A 97 -2.24 -16.98 11.62
N MET A 98 -1.38 -16.17 12.22
CA MET A 98 -1.72 -15.32 13.37
C MET A 98 -2.86 -14.38 13.05
N ALA A 99 -2.78 -13.65 11.91
CA ALA A 99 -3.86 -12.78 11.45
C ALA A 99 -5.17 -13.54 11.32
N HIS A 100 -5.15 -14.70 10.66
CA HIS A 100 -6.33 -15.53 10.45
C HIS A 100 -6.97 -15.99 11.78
N TYR A 101 -6.17 -16.47 12.74
CA TYR A 101 -6.70 -16.91 14.04
C TYR A 101 -7.21 -15.76 14.92
N SER A 102 -6.68 -14.55 14.72
CA SER A 102 -7.18 -13.33 15.37
C SER A 102 -8.41 -12.74 14.66
N GLY A 103 -8.86 -13.32 13.54
CA GLY A 103 -9.98 -12.82 12.75
C GLY A 103 -9.67 -11.50 12.04
N LEU A 104 -8.40 -11.24 11.69
CA LEU A 104 -7.94 -10.01 11.07
C LEU A 104 -7.53 -10.23 9.61
N ASP A 105 -7.83 -9.25 8.77
CA ASP A 105 -7.19 -9.11 7.47
C ASP A 105 -5.83 -8.40 7.61
N ILE A 106 -4.86 -8.70 6.74
CA ILE A 106 -3.68 -7.85 6.55
C ILE A 106 -3.99 -6.90 5.41
N SER A 107 -4.25 -5.62 5.71
CA SER A 107 -4.64 -4.62 4.71
C SER A 107 -3.47 -4.10 3.87
N GLY A 108 -2.26 -4.29 4.34
CA GLY A 108 -1.03 -3.89 3.67
C GLY A 108 0.19 -4.13 4.54
N THR A 109 1.34 -3.89 3.95
CA THR A 109 2.63 -3.80 4.63
C THR A 109 3.45 -2.68 4.02
N GLY A 110 4.63 -2.38 4.55
CA GLY A 110 5.44 -1.30 4.00
C GLY A 110 6.91 -1.38 4.42
N VAL A 111 7.78 -0.98 3.51
CA VAL A 111 9.22 -0.97 3.69
C VAL A 111 9.79 0.44 3.66
N ARG A 112 11.03 0.60 4.11
CA ARG A 112 11.84 1.80 3.88
C ARG A 112 12.70 1.58 2.66
N ASN A 113 12.63 2.50 1.73
CA ASN A 113 13.44 2.53 0.52
C ASN A 113 13.73 3.98 0.14
N ASP A 114 14.69 4.17 -0.77
CA ASP A 114 15.04 5.47 -1.32
C ASP A 114 15.35 5.35 -2.82
N PHE A 115 14.38 5.74 -3.66
CA PHE A 115 14.56 5.73 -5.11
C PHE A 115 15.12 7.05 -5.66
N THR A 116 15.27 8.09 -4.80
CA THR A 116 15.88 9.36 -5.19
C THR A 116 17.41 9.32 -5.25
N LEU A 117 18.03 8.16 -4.99
CA LEU A 117 19.47 7.97 -5.09
C LEU A 117 19.95 8.17 -6.53
N GLU A 118 20.86 9.12 -6.74
CA GLU A 118 21.41 9.42 -8.07
C GLU A 118 22.29 8.29 -8.61
N ASN A 119 22.98 7.57 -7.72
CA ASN A 119 23.80 6.43 -8.10
C ASN A 119 22.92 5.23 -8.46
N ALA A 120 22.92 4.84 -9.73
CA ALA A 120 22.10 3.74 -10.25
C ALA A 120 22.38 2.40 -9.52
N ALA A 121 23.62 2.09 -9.15
CA ALA A 121 23.93 0.85 -8.44
C ALA A 121 23.35 0.81 -7.01
N GLN A 122 23.28 1.98 -6.35
CA GLN A 122 22.61 2.11 -5.05
C GLN A 122 21.09 2.02 -5.21
N ARG A 123 20.50 2.70 -6.19
CA ARG A 123 19.06 2.64 -6.49
C ARG A 123 18.63 1.21 -6.86
N ASN A 124 19.44 0.46 -7.59
CA ASN A 124 19.16 -0.95 -7.91
C ASN A 124 19.15 -1.86 -6.67
N LYS A 125 19.90 -1.54 -5.61
CA LYS A 125 19.80 -2.26 -4.33
C LYS A 125 18.47 -2.00 -3.65
N GLU A 126 17.98 -0.76 -3.69
CA GLU A 126 16.66 -0.40 -3.17
C GLU A 126 15.53 -1.10 -3.95
N ILE A 127 15.64 -1.16 -5.28
CA ILE A 127 14.69 -1.89 -6.14
C ILE A 127 14.69 -3.38 -5.77
N LYS A 128 15.88 -3.99 -5.61
CA LYS A 128 15.98 -5.38 -5.19
C LYS A 128 15.34 -5.60 -3.82
N HIS A 129 15.63 -4.74 -2.84
CA HIS A 129 15.02 -4.80 -1.52
C HIS A 129 13.49 -4.77 -1.58
N VAL A 130 12.93 -3.86 -2.37
CA VAL A 130 11.47 -3.77 -2.56
C VAL A 130 10.93 -5.03 -3.20
N LYS A 131 11.58 -5.59 -4.22
CA LYS A 131 11.17 -6.86 -4.87
C LYS A 131 11.20 -8.05 -3.91
N ASP A 132 12.23 -8.15 -3.07
CA ASP A 132 12.30 -9.20 -2.05
C ASP A 132 11.11 -9.09 -1.07
N TRP A 133 10.72 -7.86 -0.70
CA TRP A 133 9.55 -7.61 0.16
C TRP A 133 8.20 -7.73 -0.56
N ILE A 134 8.13 -7.59 -1.87
CA ILE A 134 6.92 -7.93 -2.67
C ILE A 134 6.63 -9.43 -2.52
N ILE A 135 7.65 -10.29 -2.62
CA ILE A 135 7.50 -11.74 -2.42
C ILE A 135 7.04 -12.03 -0.98
N ALA A 136 7.63 -11.37 0.01
CA ALA A 136 7.24 -11.51 1.41
C ALA A 136 5.78 -11.06 1.65
N ALA A 137 5.38 -9.92 1.10
CA ALA A 137 4.01 -9.40 1.18
C ALA A 137 2.99 -10.41 0.60
N SER A 138 3.27 -10.97 -0.57
CA SER A 138 2.45 -12.00 -1.19
C SER A 138 2.28 -13.23 -0.27
N LYS A 139 3.38 -13.72 0.33
CA LYS A 139 3.37 -14.87 1.25
C LYS A 139 2.62 -14.58 2.54
N MET A 140 2.75 -13.38 3.10
CA MET A 140 1.99 -12.95 4.28
C MET A 140 0.50 -12.73 3.97
N GLY A 141 0.13 -12.58 2.69
CA GLY A 141 -1.23 -12.25 2.27
C GLY A 141 -1.54 -10.74 2.35
N ALA A 142 -0.52 -9.89 2.36
CA ALA A 142 -0.68 -8.44 2.26
C ALA A 142 -0.89 -8.05 0.79
N PRO A 143 -2.04 -7.46 0.42
CA PRO A 143 -2.34 -7.13 -0.97
C PRO A 143 -1.62 -5.88 -1.47
N VAL A 144 -1.11 -5.05 -0.55
CA VAL A 144 -0.44 -3.78 -0.84
C VAL A 144 0.91 -3.73 -0.15
N LEU A 145 1.97 -3.38 -0.89
CA LEU A 145 3.27 -3.02 -0.36
C LEU A 145 3.49 -1.52 -0.52
N ARG A 146 3.49 -0.79 0.59
CA ARG A 146 3.83 0.63 0.61
C ARG A 146 5.33 0.82 0.42
N VAL A 147 5.70 1.73 -0.49
CA VAL A 147 7.06 2.23 -0.73
C VAL A 147 7.10 3.75 -0.63
N PHE A 148 8.30 4.30 -0.44
CA PHE A 148 8.54 5.74 -0.54
C PHE A 148 9.10 6.11 -1.91
N ALA A 149 8.88 7.34 -2.36
CA ALA A 149 9.61 7.90 -3.49
C ALA A 149 11.10 8.05 -3.14
N GLY A 150 11.39 8.57 -1.97
CA GLY A 150 12.75 8.72 -1.43
C GLY A 150 12.85 9.85 -0.43
N LYS A 151 14.08 10.16 -0.02
CA LYS A 151 14.37 11.10 1.08
C LYS A 151 14.99 12.41 0.60
N THR A 152 15.42 12.49 -0.67
CA THR A 152 16.13 13.67 -1.16
C THR A 152 15.16 14.84 -1.33
N GLU A 153 15.37 15.90 -0.57
CA GLU A 153 14.63 17.14 -0.78
C GLU A 153 15.13 17.83 -2.04
N ALA A 154 14.23 18.07 -2.98
CA ALA A 154 14.52 18.74 -4.22
C ALA A 154 13.32 19.55 -4.71
N GLN A 155 13.57 20.56 -5.57
CA GLN A 155 12.56 21.42 -6.17
C GLN A 155 12.87 21.70 -7.64
N GLY A 156 11.88 22.13 -8.39
CA GLY A 156 12.02 22.59 -9.77
C GLY A 156 12.64 21.56 -10.70
N VAL A 157 13.65 21.93 -11.45
CA VAL A 157 14.34 21.07 -12.43
C VAL A 157 14.95 19.85 -11.75
N LYS A 158 15.65 20.05 -10.63
CA LYS A 158 16.30 18.94 -9.91
C LYS A 158 15.29 17.91 -9.38
N TRP A 159 14.12 18.35 -8.96
CA TRP A 159 13.06 17.42 -8.55
C TRP A 159 12.62 16.51 -9.71
N LYS A 160 12.44 17.09 -10.92
CA LYS A 160 12.06 16.33 -12.12
C LYS A 160 13.13 15.33 -12.53
N GLU A 161 14.40 15.72 -12.52
CA GLU A 161 15.53 14.83 -12.81
C GLU A 161 15.57 13.61 -11.88
N LEU A 162 15.28 13.82 -10.59
CA LEU A 162 15.21 12.72 -9.62
C LEU A 162 13.92 11.90 -9.80
N ALA A 163 12.82 12.56 -10.14
CA ALA A 163 11.53 11.89 -10.38
C ALA A 163 11.59 10.88 -11.53
N ASP A 164 12.37 11.13 -12.57
CA ASP A 164 12.56 10.17 -13.68
C ASP A 164 13.13 8.84 -13.17
N GLY A 165 14.16 8.89 -12.33
CA GLY A 165 14.72 7.68 -11.72
C GLY A 165 13.78 7.00 -10.71
N VAL A 166 12.95 7.77 -10.02
CA VAL A 166 11.88 7.25 -9.13
C VAL A 166 10.81 6.53 -9.96
N ILE A 167 10.38 7.13 -11.07
CA ILE A 167 9.37 6.55 -11.98
C ILE A 167 9.86 5.22 -12.54
N GLU A 168 11.09 5.15 -13.07
CA GLU A 168 11.68 3.90 -13.57
C GLU A 168 11.70 2.81 -12.49
N ALA A 169 12.12 3.15 -11.27
CA ALA A 169 12.16 2.19 -10.15
C ALA A 169 10.75 1.71 -9.76
N MET A 170 9.77 2.61 -9.76
CA MET A 170 8.37 2.26 -9.45
C MET A 170 7.73 1.39 -10.52
N GLN A 171 7.98 1.66 -11.81
CA GLN A 171 7.54 0.82 -12.93
C GLN A 171 8.08 -0.61 -12.78
N GLU A 172 9.39 -0.74 -12.51
CA GLU A 172 10.03 -2.04 -12.34
C GLU A 172 9.46 -2.81 -11.14
N CYS A 173 9.22 -2.13 -10.02
CA CYS A 173 8.62 -2.73 -8.83
C CYS A 173 7.13 -3.09 -9.04
N ALA A 174 6.36 -2.24 -9.70
CA ALA A 174 4.94 -2.50 -9.98
C ALA A 174 4.73 -3.67 -10.93
N SER A 175 5.49 -3.71 -12.02
CA SER A 175 5.49 -4.85 -12.96
C SER A 175 5.87 -6.17 -12.26
N PHE A 176 6.81 -6.13 -11.30
CA PHE A 176 7.15 -7.29 -10.49
C PHE A 176 6.04 -7.62 -9.48
N GLY A 177 5.40 -6.62 -8.88
CA GLY A 177 4.26 -6.77 -7.98
C GLY A 177 3.09 -7.49 -8.64
N ALA A 178 2.80 -7.15 -9.91
CA ALA A 178 1.77 -7.81 -10.73
C ALA A 178 1.97 -9.32 -10.81
N GLN A 179 3.22 -9.79 -10.95
CA GLN A 179 3.54 -11.22 -11.04
C GLN A 179 3.31 -11.97 -9.72
N HIS A 180 3.26 -11.25 -8.60
CA HIS A 180 3.09 -11.79 -7.26
C HIS A 180 1.72 -11.46 -6.63
N GLY A 181 0.83 -10.76 -7.36
CA GLY A 181 -0.49 -10.35 -6.86
C GLY A 181 -0.42 -9.31 -5.74
N VAL A 182 0.58 -8.41 -5.78
CA VAL A 182 0.81 -7.34 -4.81
C VAL A 182 0.82 -5.99 -5.50
N ILE A 183 -0.05 -5.09 -5.08
CA ILE A 183 -0.04 -3.70 -5.54
C ILE A 183 1.13 -2.98 -4.87
N VAL A 184 2.02 -2.38 -5.64
CA VAL A 184 3.06 -1.49 -5.14
C VAL A 184 2.46 -0.09 -5.01
N ALA A 185 2.48 0.48 -3.81
CA ALA A 185 1.82 1.76 -3.57
C ALA A 185 2.79 2.81 -3.00
N MET A 186 2.96 3.91 -3.73
CA MET A 186 3.74 5.04 -3.26
C MET A 186 3.00 5.79 -2.16
N GLN A 187 3.66 6.07 -1.04
CA GLN A 187 3.13 7.00 -0.04
C GLN A 187 3.55 8.44 -0.42
N ASN A 188 2.59 9.37 -0.39
CA ASN A 188 2.89 10.81 -0.48
C ASN A 188 3.54 11.29 0.83
N HIS A 189 4.77 10.84 1.09
CA HIS A 189 5.54 11.24 2.26
C HIS A 189 6.26 12.56 1.97
N ASN A 190 6.25 13.49 2.94
CA ASN A 190 6.67 14.88 2.78
C ASN A 190 8.18 15.12 2.66
N ASP A 191 8.99 14.10 2.40
CA ASP A 191 10.40 14.24 2.08
C ASP A 191 10.56 14.71 0.62
N PHE A 192 10.25 13.83 -0.33
CA PHE A 192 10.34 14.10 -1.76
C PHE A 192 9.01 14.58 -2.37
N ILE A 193 7.87 14.07 -1.87
CA ILE A 193 6.53 14.38 -2.35
C ILE A 193 5.84 15.34 -1.39
N LYS A 194 5.57 16.57 -1.82
CA LYS A 194 5.01 17.65 -0.99
C LYS A 194 3.64 18.16 -1.47
N SER A 195 3.23 17.78 -2.69
CA SER A 195 1.99 18.28 -3.30
C SER A 195 1.25 17.22 -4.11
N ALA A 196 -0.03 17.48 -4.36
CA ALA A 196 -0.86 16.67 -5.24
C ALA A 196 -0.33 16.68 -6.68
N ASP A 197 0.19 17.81 -7.17
CA ASP A 197 0.78 17.89 -8.51
C ASP A 197 1.97 16.94 -8.68
N GLN A 198 2.80 16.79 -7.63
CA GLN A 198 3.94 15.86 -7.65
C GLN A 198 3.47 14.40 -7.62
N VAL A 199 2.42 14.09 -6.86
CA VAL A 199 1.80 12.77 -6.88
C VAL A 199 1.28 12.46 -8.29
N ASN A 200 0.47 13.33 -8.87
CA ASN A 200 -0.10 13.15 -10.20
C ASN A 200 1.00 12.94 -11.25
N TYR A 201 2.07 13.75 -11.20
CA TYR A 201 3.20 13.60 -12.13
C TYR A 201 3.80 12.18 -12.08
N ILE A 202 4.05 11.64 -10.88
CA ILE A 202 4.61 10.29 -10.75
C ILE A 202 3.59 9.24 -11.17
N MET A 203 2.35 9.33 -10.69
CA MET A 203 1.30 8.34 -10.99
C MET A 203 1.04 8.21 -12.49
N GLU A 204 0.92 9.34 -13.19
CA GLU A 204 0.68 9.38 -14.65
C GLU A 204 1.86 8.83 -15.46
N ASN A 205 3.10 9.07 -15.00
CA ASN A 205 4.28 8.61 -15.73
C ASN A 205 4.70 7.18 -15.38
N VAL A 206 4.34 6.65 -14.21
CA VAL A 206 4.50 5.21 -13.92
C VAL A 206 3.55 4.39 -14.78
N GLY A 207 2.27 4.72 -14.84
CA GLY A 207 1.29 4.15 -15.77
C GLY A 207 1.06 2.64 -15.66
N GLU A 208 1.41 2.02 -14.54
CA GLU A 208 1.27 0.57 -14.31
C GLU A 208 -0.03 0.27 -13.55
N GLU A 209 -0.78 -0.74 -13.99
CA GLU A 209 -2.05 -1.16 -13.37
C GLU A 209 -1.87 -1.59 -11.90
N TRP A 210 -0.73 -2.22 -11.58
CA TRP A 210 -0.40 -2.68 -10.23
C TRP A 210 0.38 -1.65 -9.42
N PHE A 211 0.22 -0.36 -9.77
CA PHE A 211 0.75 0.76 -9.03
C PHE A 211 -0.37 1.63 -8.47
N GLY A 212 -0.21 2.12 -7.24
CA GLY A 212 -1.21 2.94 -6.57
C GLY A 212 -0.62 3.91 -5.56
N LEU A 213 -1.51 4.60 -4.85
CA LEU A 213 -1.16 5.57 -3.80
C LEU A 213 -1.59 5.04 -2.42
N VAL A 214 -0.67 5.03 -1.46
CA VAL A 214 -1.03 5.08 -0.05
C VAL A 214 -1.22 6.54 0.31
N LEU A 215 -2.48 6.99 0.42
CA LEU A 215 -2.80 8.38 0.65
C LEU A 215 -2.63 8.73 2.13
N ASP A 216 -1.54 9.43 2.45
CA ASP A 216 -1.23 9.94 3.77
C ASP A 216 -1.81 11.35 3.95
N VAL A 217 -2.81 11.46 4.80
CA VAL A 217 -3.53 12.72 5.01
C VAL A 217 -2.68 13.81 5.69
N GLY A 218 -1.62 13.42 6.38
CA GLY A 218 -0.75 14.33 7.12
C GLY A 218 0.43 14.90 6.33
N SER A 219 0.60 14.51 5.06
CA SER A 219 1.86 14.77 4.33
C SER A 219 1.79 15.88 3.29
N TYR A 220 0.62 16.34 2.90
CA TYR A 220 0.47 17.53 2.06
C TYR A 220 0.72 18.81 2.85
N SER A 221 1.46 19.76 2.28
CA SER A 221 1.89 20.95 3.02
C SER A 221 1.86 22.27 2.25
N LEU A 222 1.57 22.24 0.96
CA LEU A 222 1.69 23.43 0.10
C LEU A 222 0.37 24.15 -0.16
N LYS A 223 -0.76 23.42 -0.14
CA LYS A 223 -2.12 23.97 -0.37
C LYS A 223 -3.04 23.53 0.78
N ASP A 224 -4.36 23.74 0.64
CA ASP A 224 -5.34 23.12 1.54
C ASP A 224 -5.24 21.58 1.41
N PRO A 225 -4.86 20.86 2.46
CA PRO A 225 -4.61 19.42 2.37
C PRO A 225 -5.85 18.63 1.97
N TYR A 226 -7.06 19.11 2.25
CA TYR A 226 -8.30 18.43 1.84
C TYR A 226 -8.58 18.59 0.34
N GLU A 227 -8.14 19.70 -0.26
CA GLU A 227 -8.17 19.86 -1.73
C GLU A 227 -7.17 18.91 -2.37
N GLU A 228 -5.93 18.85 -1.87
CA GLU A 228 -4.89 17.94 -2.36
C GLU A 228 -5.30 16.45 -2.19
N ILE A 229 -5.94 16.10 -1.07
CA ILE A 229 -6.54 14.76 -0.88
C ILE A 229 -7.62 14.49 -1.93
N SER A 230 -8.50 15.46 -2.20
CA SER A 230 -9.57 15.32 -3.21
C SER A 230 -9.02 15.16 -4.62
N GLU A 231 -7.91 15.83 -4.94
CA GLU A 231 -7.24 15.75 -6.24
C GLU A 231 -6.61 14.36 -6.47
N ASN A 232 -6.09 13.71 -5.41
CA ASN A 232 -5.35 12.45 -5.55
C ASN A 232 -6.11 11.20 -5.12
N ILE A 233 -7.31 11.34 -4.57
CA ILE A 233 -8.05 10.19 -4.01
C ILE A 233 -8.34 9.08 -5.01
N HIS A 234 -8.43 9.42 -6.30
CA HIS A 234 -8.67 8.46 -7.37
C HIS A 234 -7.50 7.50 -7.63
N HIS A 235 -6.29 7.84 -7.13
CA HIS A 235 -5.12 6.96 -7.14
C HIS A 235 -5.01 6.08 -5.89
N ALA A 236 -5.82 6.35 -4.85
CA ALA A 236 -5.68 5.68 -3.56
C ALA A 236 -6.05 4.20 -3.64
N VAL A 237 -5.13 3.34 -3.20
CA VAL A 237 -5.35 1.90 -3.00
C VAL A 237 -5.26 1.52 -1.52
N ASN A 238 -4.68 2.39 -0.71
CA ASN A 238 -4.64 2.30 0.74
C ASN A 238 -4.45 3.70 1.34
N TRP A 239 -4.54 3.84 2.66
CA TRP A 239 -4.51 5.12 3.37
C TRP A 239 -3.57 5.11 4.55
N GLN A 240 -3.24 6.32 5.03
CA GLN A 240 -2.81 6.58 6.40
C GLN A 240 -3.62 7.75 6.95
N ILE A 241 -4.66 7.43 7.71
CA ILE A 241 -5.51 8.42 8.37
C ILE A 241 -4.89 8.78 9.70
N LYS A 242 -4.37 10.00 9.83
CA LYS A 242 -3.66 10.51 11.00
C LYS A 242 -4.53 11.36 11.89
N GLU A 243 -4.14 11.48 13.17
CA GLU A 243 -4.81 12.38 14.14
C GLU A 243 -4.70 13.85 13.71
N ASN A 244 -3.59 14.20 13.05
CA ASN A 244 -3.29 15.56 12.65
C ASN A 244 -3.03 15.60 11.12
N ILE A 245 -3.33 16.76 10.58
CA ILE A 245 -3.10 17.11 9.17
C ILE A 245 -2.19 18.34 9.11
N ASN A 246 -1.30 18.39 8.15
CA ASN A 246 -0.46 19.56 7.95
C ASN A 246 -1.26 20.62 7.16
N HIS A 247 -1.48 21.77 7.76
CA HIS A 247 -2.22 22.87 7.15
C HIS A 247 -1.27 24.06 6.99
N PHE A 248 -0.70 24.22 5.80
CA PHE A 248 0.28 25.28 5.50
C PHE A 248 1.49 25.31 6.46
N GLY A 249 2.05 24.14 6.77
CA GLY A 249 3.19 24.01 7.68
C GLY A 249 2.83 23.86 9.16
N GLU A 250 1.55 24.03 9.54
CA GLU A 250 1.07 23.86 10.90
C GLU A 250 0.34 22.53 11.09
N GLN A 251 0.67 21.80 12.13
CA GLN A 251 -0.05 20.60 12.51
C GLN A 251 -1.38 20.96 13.20
N LYS A 252 -2.51 20.54 12.61
CA LYS A 252 -3.85 20.74 13.16
C LYS A 252 -4.58 19.40 13.29
N PRO A 253 -5.50 19.27 14.27
CA PRO A 253 -6.35 18.08 14.33
C PRO A 253 -7.11 17.89 13.01
N VAL A 254 -7.18 16.66 12.51
CA VAL A 254 -7.91 16.33 11.30
C VAL A 254 -9.42 16.58 11.49
N ASP A 255 -10.06 17.26 10.54
CA ASP A 255 -11.52 17.28 10.43
C ASP A 255 -12.01 15.98 9.80
N LEU A 256 -12.26 14.98 10.63
CA LEU A 256 -12.71 13.66 10.21
C LEU A 256 -14.03 13.72 9.43
N LYS A 257 -14.94 14.64 9.73
CA LYS A 257 -16.20 14.77 9.00
C LYS A 257 -15.95 15.23 7.55
N ARG A 258 -15.07 16.22 7.37
CA ARG A 258 -14.66 16.70 6.04
C ARG A 258 -13.95 15.59 5.27
N LEU A 259 -13.01 14.88 5.92
CA LEU A 259 -12.27 13.77 5.31
C LEU A 259 -13.20 12.63 4.88
N ILE A 260 -14.06 12.13 5.76
CA ILE A 260 -15.00 11.04 5.44
C ILE A 260 -15.97 11.46 4.33
N LYS A 261 -16.40 12.74 4.30
CA LYS A 261 -17.23 13.26 3.21
C LYS A 261 -16.50 13.20 1.86
N ILE A 262 -15.19 13.49 1.81
CA ILE A 262 -14.37 13.37 0.60
C ILE A 262 -14.29 11.90 0.19
N ILE A 263 -13.97 11.00 1.11
CA ILE A 263 -13.89 9.56 0.85
C ILE A 263 -15.24 9.02 0.33
N ASN A 264 -16.35 9.41 0.93
CA ASN A 264 -17.68 8.96 0.53
C ASN A 264 -18.11 9.46 -0.87
N ARG A 265 -17.52 10.54 -1.36
CA ARG A 265 -17.80 11.08 -2.70
C ARG A 265 -16.89 10.50 -3.80
N SER A 266 -15.83 9.82 -3.43
CA SER A 266 -14.93 9.15 -4.39
C SER A 266 -15.41 7.74 -4.71
N ASP A 267 -14.72 7.05 -5.60
CA ASP A 267 -14.97 5.63 -5.89
C ASP A 267 -14.17 4.69 -4.98
N TYR A 268 -13.38 5.24 -4.05
CA TYR A 268 -12.59 4.43 -3.11
C TYR A 268 -13.49 3.53 -2.25
N ASN A 269 -13.13 2.27 -2.18
CA ASN A 269 -13.83 1.27 -1.39
C ASN A 269 -12.81 0.23 -0.88
N GLY A 270 -12.48 0.28 0.40
CA GLY A 270 -11.41 -0.58 0.95
C GLY A 270 -11.05 -0.23 2.38
N TYR A 271 -9.77 -0.43 2.71
CA TYR A 271 -9.27 -0.23 4.07
C TYR A 271 -8.92 1.22 4.35
N LEU A 272 -9.16 1.64 5.58
CA LEU A 272 -8.80 2.94 6.12
C LEU A 272 -7.86 2.73 7.34
N PRO A 273 -6.56 2.50 7.12
CA PRO A 273 -5.60 2.39 8.20
C PRO A 273 -5.49 3.70 8.98
N ILE A 274 -5.76 3.63 10.29
CA ILE A 274 -5.56 4.74 11.22
C ILE A 274 -4.14 4.70 11.78
N GLU A 275 -3.55 5.87 11.96
CA GLU A 275 -2.21 6.03 12.52
C GLU A 275 -2.19 7.15 13.57
N THR A 276 -1.66 6.85 14.75
CA THR A 276 -1.46 7.84 15.82
C THR A 276 0.03 8.03 16.08
N LEU A 277 0.44 9.30 16.21
CA LEU A 277 1.85 9.68 16.33
C LEU A 277 2.09 10.61 17.53
N GLY A 278 3.36 10.72 17.93
CA GLY A 278 3.79 11.65 18.96
C GLY A 278 3.61 11.13 20.39
N PRO A 279 3.79 11.98 21.41
CA PRO A 279 3.85 11.56 22.81
C PRO A 279 2.51 11.03 23.34
N GLY A 280 2.58 10.24 24.40
CA GLY A 280 1.44 9.65 25.10
C GLY A 280 1.39 8.13 24.96
N ASP A 281 0.49 7.51 25.71
CA ASP A 281 0.24 6.07 25.64
C ASP A 281 -0.39 5.69 24.30
N PRO A 282 0.26 4.88 23.45
CA PRO A 282 -0.24 4.51 22.14
C PRO A 282 -1.56 3.72 22.23
N PHE A 283 -1.78 2.92 23.26
CA PHE A 283 -3.00 2.15 23.44
C PHE A 283 -4.21 3.08 23.62
N GLU A 284 -4.09 4.08 24.48
CA GLU A 284 -5.17 5.03 24.73
C GLU A 284 -5.37 5.98 23.52
N LYS A 285 -4.29 6.39 22.87
CA LYS A 285 -4.37 7.23 21.66
C LYS A 285 -5.13 6.52 20.55
N VAL A 286 -4.76 5.28 20.25
CA VAL A 286 -5.43 4.48 19.20
C VAL A 286 -6.90 4.28 19.54
N LYS A 287 -7.27 3.88 20.78
CA LYS A 287 -8.66 3.72 21.19
C LYS A 287 -9.47 5.01 21.02
N LYS A 288 -8.91 6.14 21.44
CA LYS A 288 -9.57 7.45 21.32
C LYS A 288 -9.79 7.82 19.85
N PHE A 289 -8.75 7.68 19.02
CA PHE A 289 -8.83 8.02 17.60
C PHE A 289 -9.75 7.09 16.84
N LEU A 290 -9.69 5.77 17.10
CA LEU A 290 -10.62 4.78 16.56
C LEU A 290 -12.08 5.15 16.81
N LYS A 291 -12.41 5.54 18.05
CA LYS A 291 -13.76 5.98 18.41
C LYS A 291 -14.18 7.22 17.64
N ALA A 292 -13.26 8.18 17.44
CA ALA A 292 -13.54 9.40 16.67
C ALA A 292 -13.80 9.09 15.20
N VAL A 293 -12.98 8.22 14.57
CA VAL A 293 -13.14 7.82 13.17
C VAL A 293 -14.45 7.03 12.99
N LYS A 294 -14.75 6.03 13.85
CA LYS A 294 -16.03 5.30 13.82
C LYS A 294 -17.22 6.25 13.88
N LYS A 295 -17.18 7.27 14.77
CA LYS A 295 -18.25 8.28 14.89
C LYS A 295 -18.38 9.14 13.62
N ALA A 296 -17.30 9.40 12.90
CA ALA A 296 -17.34 10.20 11.68
C ALA A 296 -17.86 9.40 10.47
N MET A 297 -17.67 8.07 10.50
CA MET A 297 -18.19 7.17 9.46
C MET A 297 -19.69 6.92 9.56
N GLY A 298 -20.29 7.04 10.74
CA GLY A 298 -21.73 6.88 10.99
C GLY A 298 -22.01 5.83 12.02
#